data_8d3f870bbdd196bdb590399ae101283a
#
_entry.id   8d3f870bbdd196bdb590399ae101283a
#
_cell.length_a   1.000
_cell.length_b   1.000
_cell.length_c   1.000
_cell.angle_alpha   90.00
_cell.angle_beta   90.00
_cell.angle_gamma   90.00
#
_symmetry.space_group_name_H-M   'P 1'
#
loop_
_entity.id
_entity.type
_entity.pdbx_description
1 polymer ?
#
loop_
_entity_poly.entity_id
_entity_poly.type
_entity_poly.pdbx_seq_one_letter_code
_entity_poly.pdbx_strand_id
1 'polypeptide(L)'
;MSPGDPIPDDGDADDYRVYDAQGLLAIPGLTDLHFHGCMGNDFCEGTKEAMDAITAYEAKQGITTVCPATMTLAAQALEEICAGAAAYKAYQNTHGLTDETGSHARLCGINLEGPFISKEKKGAQNEAFIQTPDQALFKKLQTAADGLVKTIAIAPETEGAMAFICDMKDETVISIAHTTADYDTASTAIALGAHLIT
;
A
#
# COMPACT_ATOMS: atom_id res chain seq x y z
N MET A 1 13.19 21.85 16.01
CA MET A 1 14.37 22.73 15.98
C MET A 1 14.38 23.49 14.67
N SER A 2 14.54 24.79 14.69
CA SER A 2 14.71 25.59 13.45
C SER A 2 16.17 25.55 13.00
N PRO A 3 16.45 25.76 11.69
CA PRO A 3 17.83 25.85 11.21
C PRO A 3 18.56 26.98 11.95
N GLY A 4 19.61 26.63 12.68
CA GLY A 4 20.42 27.57 13.47
C GLY A 4 20.18 27.54 14.98
N ASP A 5 19.20 26.77 15.46
CA ASP A 5 19.06 26.54 16.90
C ASP A 5 20.30 25.79 17.42
N PRO A 6 20.88 26.20 18.55
CA PRO A 6 22.01 25.46 19.12
C PRO A 6 21.55 24.06 19.53
N ILE A 7 22.40 23.08 19.27
CA ILE A 7 22.18 21.70 19.77
C ILE A 7 22.19 21.79 21.30
N PRO A 8 21.17 21.24 21.99
CA PRO A 8 21.16 21.25 23.46
C PRO A 8 22.44 20.56 24.01
N ASP A 9 23.10 21.21 24.95
CA ASP A 9 24.39 20.77 25.56
C ASP A 9 24.15 19.88 26.82
N ASP A 10 22.92 19.41 27.01
CA ASP A 10 22.48 18.76 28.25
C ASP A 10 22.14 17.27 28.08
N GLY A 11 22.58 16.65 27.00
CA GLY A 11 22.47 15.21 26.76
C GLY A 11 23.81 14.50 26.78
N ASP A 12 23.82 13.25 27.29
CA ASP A 12 24.98 12.36 27.09
C ASP A 12 25.34 12.32 25.60
N ALA A 13 26.61 12.56 25.29
CA ALA A 13 27.09 12.61 23.90
C ALA A 13 26.84 11.32 23.08
N ASP A 14 26.46 10.26 23.74
CA ASP A 14 26.10 8.97 23.13
C ASP A 14 24.66 8.90 22.55
N ASP A 15 23.79 9.88 22.87
CA ASP A 15 22.38 9.86 22.45
C ASP A 15 22.11 10.59 21.12
N TYR A 16 23.10 11.30 20.56
CA TYR A 16 22.91 12.09 19.34
C TYR A 16 23.84 11.65 18.22
N ARG A 17 23.25 11.34 17.05
CA ARG A 17 24.03 11.24 15.82
C ARG A 17 23.96 12.57 15.07
N VAL A 18 25.10 13.19 14.86
CA VAL A 18 25.22 14.40 14.04
C VAL A 18 25.54 13.99 12.61
N TYR A 19 24.72 14.43 11.66
CA TYR A 19 24.96 14.30 10.23
C TYR A 19 25.26 15.68 9.66
N ASP A 20 26.49 15.89 9.17
CA ASP A 20 26.82 17.09 8.40
C ASP A 20 26.24 16.94 6.98
N ALA A 21 25.16 17.65 6.70
CA ALA A 21 24.50 17.62 5.40
C ALA A 21 25.27 18.41 4.32
N GLN A 22 26.34 19.12 4.66
CA GLN A 22 27.22 19.85 3.71
C GLN A 22 26.42 20.74 2.72
N GLY A 23 25.36 21.38 3.20
CA GLY A 23 24.48 22.24 2.39
C GLY A 23 23.38 21.50 1.65
N LEU A 24 23.22 20.20 1.81
CA LEU A 24 22.06 19.45 1.30
C LEU A 24 20.79 19.80 2.07
N LEU A 25 19.66 19.71 1.40
CA LEU A 25 18.35 19.90 2.00
C LEU A 25 17.83 18.59 2.57
N ALA A 26 17.47 18.58 3.85
CA ALA A 26 16.75 17.45 4.46
C ALA A 26 15.27 17.56 4.17
N ILE A 27 14.68 16.52 3.61
CA ILE A 27 13.24 16.41 3.34
C ILE A 27 12.70 15.13 4.01
N PRO A 28 11.37 15.06 4.28
CA PRO A 28 10.75 13.80 4.64
C PRO A 28 10.99 12.75 3.55
N GLY A 29 11.12 11.47 3.95
CA GLY A 29 11.21 10.38 2.99
C GLY A 29 9.94 10.27 2.15
N LEU A 30 10.08 9.85 0.90
CA LEU A 30 8.96 9.67 -0.01
C LEU A 30 8.13 8.45 0.38
N THR A 31 6.87 8.44 -0.05
CA THR A 31 5.95 7.31 0.10
C THR A 31 5.50 6.85 -1.27
N ASP A 32 5.65 5.55 -1.58
CA ASP A 32 5.06 4.94 -2.75
C ASP A 32 3.77 4.21 -2.36
N LEU A 33 2.66 4.62 -2.98
CA LEU A 33 1.31 4.12 -2.66
C LEU A 33 0.79 3.12 -3.68
N HIS A 34 1.48 2.94 -4.82
CA HIS A 34 1.02 2.06 -5.88
C HIS A 34 2.16 1.58 -6.78
N PHE A 35 2.59 0.37 -6.56
CA PHE A 35 3.53 -0.36 -7.42
C PHE A 35 3.37 -1.86 -7.15
N HIS A 36 3.82 -2.72 -8.07
CA HIS A 36 3.63 -4.17 -7.94
C HIS A 36 4.89 -4.91 -7.50
N GLY A 37 6.04 -4.32 -7.73
CA GLY A 37 7.32 -4.91 -7.36
C GLY A 37 8.47 -4.27 -8.12
N CYS A 38 9.68 -4.74 -7.85
CA CYS A 38 10.90 -4.27 -8.49
C CYS A 38 12.02 -5.31 -8.37
N MET A 39 13.11 -5.12 -9.11
CA MET A 39 14.29 -5.99 -9.06
C MET A 39 14.01 -7.47 -9.32
N GLY A 40 12.99 -7.77 -10.13
CA GLY A 40 12.60 -9.14 -10.45
C GLY A 40 11.75 -9.83 -9.37
N ASN A 41 11.30 -9.10 -8.35
CA ASN A 41 10.40 -9.58 -7.31
C ASN A 41 9.05 -8.88 -7.42
N ASP A 42 7.97 -9.61 -7.17
CA ASP A 42 6.59 -9.12 -7.18
C ASP A 42 6.01 -9.21 -5.77
N PHE A 43 5.26 -8.18 -5.37
CA PHE A 43 4.57 -8.18 -4.08
C PHE A 43 3.62 -9.37 -3.93
N CYS A 44 3.02 -9.81 -5.04
CA CYS A 44 2.12 -10.97 -5.06
C CYS A 44 2.81 -12.32 -4.83
N GLU A 45 4.14 -12.38 -4.74
CA GLU A 45 4.83 -13.58 -4.25
C GLU A 45 4.52 -13.86 -2.77
N GLY A 46 4.18 -12.84 -1.99
CA GLY A 46 3.79 -12.94 -0.60
C GLY A 46 4.91 -13.42 0.34
N THR A 47 6.16 -13.48 -0.14
CA THR A 47 7.31 -14.01 0.60
C THR A 47 8.11 -12.90 1.28
N LYS A 48 8.80 -13.26 2.37
CA LYS A 48 9.69 -12.32 3.05
C LYS A 48 10.84 -11.88 2.14
N GLU A 49 11.39 -12.81 1.38
CA GLU A 49 12.52 -12.58 0.47
C GLU A 49 12.19 -11.54 -0.61
N ALA A 50 11.00 -11.66 -1.22
CA ALA A 50 10.53 -10.67 -2.19
C ALA A 50 10.33 -9.29 -1.54
N MET A 51 9.72 -9.24 -0.36
CA MET A 51 9.48 -7.99 0.36
C MET A 51 10.77 -7.34 0.84
N ASP A 52 11.79 -8.11 1.29
CA ASP A 52 13.10 -7.59 1.63
C ASP A 52 13.76 -6.94 0.41
N ALA A 53 13.78 -7.62 -0.74
CA ALA A 53 14.37 -7.09 -1.96
C ALA A 53 13.68 -5.79 -2.41
N ILE A 54 12.35 -5.77 -2.41
CA ILE A 54 11.52 -4.62 -2.77
C ILE A 54 11.82 -3.44 -1.82
N THR A 55 11.67 -3.63 -0.52
CA THR A 55 11.78 -2.55 0.46
C THR A 55 13.22 -2.01 0.58
N ALA A 56 14.23 -2.85 0.38
CA ALA A 56 15.62 -2.42 0.33
C ALA A 56 15.92 -1.57 -0.93
N TYR A 57 15.33 -1.93 -2.07
CA TYR A 57 15.46 -1.12 -3.29
C TYR A 57 14.78 0.23 -3.12
N GLU A 58 13.53 0.27 -2.65
CA GLU A 58 12.75 1.48 -2.43
C GLU A 58 13.48 2.44 -1.47
N ALA A 59 14.03 1.94 -0.38
CA ALA A 59 14.81 2.75 0.56
C ALA A 59 16.01 3.43 -0.11
N LYS A 60 16.71 2.75 -1.03
CA LYS A 60 17.84 3.31 -1.79
C LYS A 60 17.41 4.43 -2.75
N GLN A 61 16.13 4.47 -3.15
CA GLN A 61 15.58 5.54 -3.98
C GLN A 61 15.04 6.73 -3.15
N GLY A 62 15.18 6.68 -1.82
CA GLY A 62 14.64 7.71 -0.93
C GLY A 62 13.18 7.52 -0.54
N ILE A 63 12.59 6.38 -0.93
CA ILE A 63 11.24 5.98 -0.53
C ILE A 63 11.33 5.26 0.80
N THR A 64 10.82 5.87 1.85
CA THR A 64 10.93 5.34 3.22
C THR A 64 9.68 4.58 3.66
N THR A 65 8.60 4.67 2.89
CA THR A 65 7.32 4.05 3.20
C THR A 65 6.67 3.52 1.93
N VAL A 66 6.14 2.31 1.98
CA VAL A 66 5.54 1.63 0.83
C VAL A 66 4.17 1.06 1.15
N CYS A 67 3.27 1.15 0.16
CA CYS A 67 1.96 0.49 0.14
C CYS A 67 1.79 -0.22 -1.21
N PRO A 68 2.43 -1.40 -1.38
CA PRO A 68 2.43 -2.11 -2.66
C PRO A 68 1.03 -2.58 -3.04
N ALA A 69 0.81 -2.71 -4.35
CA ALA A 69 -0.45 -3.13 -4.93
C ALA A 69 -0.44 -4.62 -5.27
N THR A 70 -1.57 -5.30 -5.00
CA THR A 70 -1.79 -6.65 -5.49
C THR A 70 -2.22 -6.64 -6.95
N MET A 71 -2.12 -7.80 -7.62
CA MET A 71 -2.85 -8.06 -8.85
C MET A 71 -4.24 -8.63 -8.53
N THR A 72 -5.14 -8.63 -9.52
CA THR A 72 -6.43 -9.35 -9.47
C THR A 72 -6.17 -10.85 -9.60
N LEU A 73 -6.30 -11.57 -8.47
CA LEU A 73 -5.98 -12.99 -8.33
C LEU A 73 -7.15 -13.75 -7.67
N ALA A 74 -7.01 -15.07 -7.61
CA ALA A 74 -7.96 -15.91 -6.87
C ALA A 74 -8.01 -15.49 -5.39
N ALA A 75 -9.19 -15.56 -4.76
CA ALA A 75 -9.39 -15.13 -3.38
C ALA A 75 -8.41 -15.80 -2.39
N GLN A 76 -8.11 -17.07 -2.59
CA GLN A 76 -7.15 -17.79 -1.76
C GLN A 76 -5.73 -17.21 -1.90
N ALA A 77 -5.27 -16.92 -3.11
CA ALA A 77 -3.97 -16.32 -3.33
C ALA A 77 -3.87 -14.92 -2.71
N LEU A 78 -4.93 -14.10 -2.84
CA LEU A 78 -4.98 -12.79 -2.17
C LEU A 78 -4.90 -12.93 -0.64
N GLU A 79 -5.56 -13.92 -0.06
CA GLU A 79 -5.50 -14.19 1.38
C GLU A 79 -4.08 -14.58 1.83
N GLU A 80 -3.38 -15.43 1.06
CA GLU A 80 -2.00 -15.84 1.32
C GLU A 80 -1.03 -14.64 1.22
N ILE A 81 -1.18 -13.78 0.21
CA ILE A 81 -0.40 -12.54 0.05
C ILE A 81 -0.64 -11.59 1.23
N CYS A 82 -1.90 -11.38 1.62
CA CYS A 82 -2.26 -10.55 2.76
C CYS A 82 -1.63 -11.06 4.07
N ALA A 83 -1.68 -12.36 4.31
CA ALA A 83 -1.06 -12.98 5.48
C ALA A 83 0.47 -12.85 5.45
N GLY A 84 1.10 -13.02 4.30
CA GLY A 84 2.53 -12.80 4.11
C GLY A 84 2.96 -11.36 4.42
N ALA A 85 2.18 -10.39 3.95
CA ALA A 85 2.41 -8.97 4.25
C ALA A 85 2.25 -8.65 5.74
N ALA A 86 1.25 -9.23 6.42
CA ALA A 86 1.07 -9.09 7.86
C ALA A 86 2.27 -9.66 8.63
N ALA A 87 2.74 -10.85 8.25
CA ALA A 87 3.93 -11.46 8.84
C ALA A 87 5.19 -10.61 8.62
N TYR A 88 5.36 -10.06 7.42
CA TYR A 88 6.47 -9.15 7.12
C TYR A 88 6.41 -7.86 7.92
N LYS A 89 5.24 -7.27 8.07
CA LYS A 89 5.03 -6.09 8.92
C LYS A 89 5.38 -6.37 10.39
N ALA A 90 4.97 -7.50 10.92
CA ALA A 90 5.33 -7.94 12.28
C ALA A 90 6.86 -8.14 12.41
N TYR A 91 7.51 -8.70 11.39
CA TYR A 91 8.95 -8.84 11.33
C TYR A 91 9.64 -7.45 11.40
N GLN A 92 9.23 -6.49 10.57
CA GLN A 92 9.77 -5.11 10.61
C GLN A 92 9.58 -4.44 11.98
N ASN A 93 8.43 -4.65 12.63
CA ASN A 93 8.15 -4.08 13.95
C ASN A 93 9.07 -4.65 15.04
N THR A 94 9.50 -5.90 14.89
CA THR A 94 10.35 -6.59 15.87
C THR A 94 11.85 -6.35 15.62
N HIS A 95 12.28 -6.31 14.35
CA HIS A 95 13.69 -6.26 13.98
C HIS A 95 14.15 -4.87 13.51
N GLY A 96 13.21 -3.93 13.32
CA GLY A 96 13.50 -2.61 12.78
C GLY A 96 13.54 -2.58 11.26
N LEU A 97 14.04 -1.47 10.72
CA LEU A 97 14.11 -1.20 9.27
C LEU A 97 15.55 -1.19 8.74
N THR A 98 16.50 -1.65 9.53
CA THR A 98 17.92 -1.68 9.14
C THR A 98 18.50 -3.00 9.59
N ASP A 99 19.17 -3.68 8.68
CA ASP A 99 19.89 -4.92 8.92
C ASP A 99 21.27 -4.90 8.27
N GLU A 100 21.94 -6.05 8.16
CA GLU A 100 23.26 -6.18 7.53
C GLU A 100 23.25 -5.87 6.02
N THR A 101 22.09 -5.90 5.37
CA THR A 101 21.93 -5.58 3.94
C THR A 101 21.65 -4.10 3.68
N GLY A 102 21.32 -3.34 4.72
CA GLY A 102 21.06 -1.90 4.67
C GLY A 102 19.73 -1.49 5.28
N SER A 103 19.18 -0.38 4.79
CA SER A 103 17.88 0.13 5.22
C SER A 103 16.77 -0.37 4.31
N HIS A 104 15.60 -0.58 4.91
CA HIS A 104 14.37 -1.01 4.24
C HIS A 104 13.28 0.06 4.37
N ALA A 105 12.47 0.24 3.33
CA ALA A 105 11.26 1.04 3.42
C ALA A 105 10.24 0.34 4.33
N ARG A 106 9.49 1.13 5.09
CA ARG A 106 8.44 0.62 5.99
C ARG A 106 7.22 0.18 5.18
N LEU A 107 6.79 -1.06 5.32
CA LEU A 107 5.48 -1.49 4.82
C LEU A 107 4.39 -0.83 5.67
N CYS A 108 3.61 0.09 5.09
CA CYS A 108 2.54 0.80 5.79
C CYS A 108 1.15 0.24 5.51
N GLY A 109 0.99 -0.49 4.42
CA GLY A 109 -0.30 -1.04 4.02
C GLY A 109 -0.23 -1.87 2.75
N ILE A 110 -1.39 -2.30 2.30
CA ILE A 110 -1.65 -3.02 1.05
C ILE A 110 -2.66 -2.22 0.25
N ASN A 111 -2.40 -2.06 -1.04
CA ASN A 111 -3.37 -1.55 -2.01
C ASN A 111 -3.95 -2.75 -2.78
N LEU A 112 -5.22 -3.08 -2.59
CA LEU A 112 -5.89 -4.13 -3.35
C LEU A 112 -6.28 -3.61 -4.73
N GLU A 113 -5.50 -3.92 -5.77
CA GLU A 113 -5.87 -3.60 -7.15
C GLU A 113 -6.75 -4.71 -7.74
N GLY A 114 -8.03 -4.54 -7.55
CA GLY A 114 -9.04 -5.56 -7.78
C GLY A 114 -9.35 -6.38 -6.51
N PRO A 115 -10.21 -7.38 -6.62
CA PRO A 115 -10.82 -7.94 -7.84
C PRO A 115 -12.08 -7.22 -8.33
N PHE A 116 -12.50 -6.10 -7.75
CA PHE A 116 -13.79 -5.42 -7.97
C PHE A 116 -13.71 -4.37 -9.08
N ILE A 117 -13.10 -4.72 -10.20
CA ILE A 117 -12.78 -3.84 -11.33
C ILE A 117 -13.59 -4.20 -12.59
N SER A 118 -13.60 -3.32 -13.58
CA SER A 118 -14.26 -3.56 -14.86
C SER A 118 -13.48 -4.52 -15.75
N LYS A 119 -14.16 -5.50 -16.33
CA LYS A 119 -13.57 -6.41 -17.32
C LYS A 119 -13.10 -5.67 -18.57
N GLU A 120 -13.81 -4.63 -18.99
CA GLU A 120 -13.47 -3.85 -20.18
C GLU A 120 -12.20 -3.03 -19.98
N LYS A 121 -11.92 -2.60 -18.75
CA LYS A 121 -10.77 -1.77 -18.40
C LYS A 121 -9.73 -2.50 -17.53
N LYS A 122 -9.76 -3.83 -17.57
CA LYS A 122 -8.88 -4.67 -16.76
C LYS A 122 -7.38 -4.45 -17.00
N GLY A 123 -6.97 -3.96 -18.17
CA GLY A 123 -5.56 -3.83 -18.50
C GLY A 123 -4.85 -5.18 -18.41
N ALA A 124 -3.79 -5.25 -17.63
CA ALA A 124 -3.01 -6.45 -17.38
C ALA A 124 -3.66 -7.42 -16.37
N GLN A 125 -4.76 -7.02 -15.70
CA GLN A 125 -5.42 -7.84 -14.70
C GLN A 125 -6.06 -9.09 -15.31
N ASN A 126 -6.08 -10.20 -14.55
CA ASN A 126 -6.64 -11.47 -15.03
C ASN A 126 -8.18 -11.47 -14.93
N GLU A 127 -8.85 -11.48 -16.08
CA GLU A 127 -10.30 -11.45 -16.16
C GLU A 127 -11.00 -12.61 -15.41
N ALA A 128 -10.35 -13.76 -15.32
CA ALA A 128 -10.93 -14.94 -14.66
C ALA A 128 -11.17 -14.72 -13.15
N PHE A 129 -10.52 -13.75 -12.54
CA PHE A 129 -10.63 -13.45 -11.11
C PHE A 129 -11.35 -12.14 -10.81
N ILE A 130 -11.81 -11.43 -11.85
CA ILE A 130 -12.65 -10.24 -11.67
C ILE A 130 -14.04 -10.68 -11.20
N GLN A 131 -14.52 -10.04 -10.14
CA GLN A 131 -15.81 -10.33 -9.55
C GLN A 131 -16.52 -9.07 -9.08
N THR A 132 -17.81 -9.19 -8.81
CA THR A 132 -18.59 -8.12 -8.21
C THR A 132 -18.11 -7.83 -6.79
N PRO A 133 -18.23 -6.58 -6.31
CA PRO A 133 -17.88 -6.21 -4.96
C PRO A 133 -18.51 -7.10 -3.89
N ASP A 134 -17.69 -7.64 -3.02
CA ASP A 134 -18.07 -8.57 -1.96
C ASP A 134 -17.43 -8.13 -0.62
N GLN A 135 -18.26 -7.66 0.29
CA GLN A 135 -17.82 -7.23 1.63
C GLN A 135 -17.26 -8.39 2.46
N ALA A 136 -17.80 -9.61 2.29
CA ALA A 136 -17.32 -10.76 3.04
C ALA A 136 -15.89 -11.14 2.61
N LEU A 137 -15.62 -11.10 1.30
CA LEU A 137 -14.26 -11.29 0.79
C LEU A 137 -13.34 -10.19 1.29
N PHE A 138 -13.73 -8.91 1.18
CA PHE A 138 -12.91 -7.81 1.69
C PHE A 138 -12.55 -7.99 3.17
N LYS A 139 -13.53 -8.28 4.02
CA LYS A 139 -13.31 -8.49 5.46
C LYS A 139 -12.41 -9.69 5.75
N LYS A 140 -12.51 -10.73 4.95
CA LYS A 140 -11.62 -11.90 5.03
C LYS A 140 -10.17 -11.52 4.72
N LEU A 141 -9.95 -10.76 3.64
CA LEU A 141 -8.61 -10.26 3.26
C LEU A 141 -8.07 -9.28 4.30
N GLN A 142 -8.89 -8.38 4.82
CA GLN A 142 -8.50 -7.44 5.87
C GLN A 142 -8.09 -8.17 7.16
N THR A 143 -8.79 -9.25 7.50
CA THR A 143 -8.44 -10.10 8.65
C THR A 143 -7.11 -10.80 8.42
N ALA A 144 -6.89 -11.40 7.24
CA ALA A 144 -5.62 -12.05 6.90
C ALA A 144 -4.45 -11.06 6.89
N ALA A 145 -4.72 -9.83 6.46
CA ALA A 145 -3.75 -8.73 6.43
C ALA A 145 -3.48 -8.09 7.80
N ASP A 146 -4.11 -8.51 8.89
CA ASP A 146 -4.03 -7.86 10.21
C ASP A 146 -4.30 -6.35 10.14
N GLY A 147 -5.31 -5.94 9.34
CA GLY A 147 -5.70 -4.53 9.19
C GLY A 147 -4.81 -3.72 8.23
N LEU A 148 -3.92 -4.36 7.47
CA LEU A 148 -2.99 -3.66 6.56
C LEU A 148 -3.62 -3.24 5.23
N VAL A 149 -4.79 -3.71 4.84
CA VAL A 149 -5.45 -3.21 3.62
C VAL A 149 -5.85 -1.74 3.85
N LYS A 150 -5.18 -0.84 3.14
CA LYS A 150 -5.40 0.61 3.26
C LYS A 150 -6.21 1.18 2.10
N THR A 151 -6.10 0.56 0.94
CA THR A 151 -6.79 1.00 -0.26
C THR A 151 -7.36 -0.19 -1.01
N ILE A 152 -8.53 -0.02 -1.62
CA ILE A 152 -9.09 -0.98 -2.56
C ILE A 152 -9.57 -0.26 -3.82
N ALA A 153 -9.17 -0.80 -4.98
CA ALA A 153 -9.62 -0.34 -6.28
C ALA A 153 -10.99 -0.90 -6.60
N ILE A 154 -11.88 -0.05 -7.13
CA ILE A 154 -13.24 -0.41 -7.52
C ILE A 154 -13.63 0.30 -8.81
N ALA A 155 -14.38 -0.41 -9.66
CA ALA A 155 -15.10 0.15 -10.81
C ALA A 155 -16.54 0.46 -10.39
N PRO A 156 -16.91 1.73 -10.19
CA PRO A 156 -18.17 2.10 -9.56
C PRO A 156 -19.42 1.79 -10.42
N GLU A 157 -19.25 1.55 -11.71
CA GLU A 157 -20.33 1.14 -12.61
C GLU A 157 -20.72 -0.33 -12.47
N THR A 158 -19.93 -1.13 -11.77
CA THR A 158 -20.22 -2.56 -11.62
C THR A 158 -21.33 -2.80 -10.61
N GLU A 159 -22.06 -3.90 -10.80
CA GLU A 159 -23.19 -4.27 -9.93
C GLU A 159 -22.72 -4.36 -8.46
N GLY A 160 -23.43 -3.69 -7.57
CA GLY A 160 -23.13 -3.67 -6.13
C GLY A 160 -22.03 -2.68 -5.69
N ALA A 161 -21.32 -2.05 -6.64
CA ALA A 161 -20.19 -1.18 -6.30
C ALA A 161 -20.59 0.04 -5.46
N MET A 162 -21.67 0.71 -5.78
CA MET A 162 -22.12 1.89 -5.03
C MET A 162 -22.50 1.54 -3.58
N ALA A 163 -23.14 0.39 -3.36
CA ALA A 163 -23.47 -0.10 -2.03
C ALA A 163 -22.19 -0.43 -1.26
N PHE A 164 -21.24 -1.13 -1.90
CA PHE A 164 -19.95 -1.43 -1.29
C PHE A 164 -19.18 -0.15 -0.88
N ILE A 165 -19.13 0.87 -1.74
CA ILE A 165 -18.49 2.16 -1.45
C ILE A 165 -19.13 2.79 -0.21
N CYS A 166 -20.44 2.89 -0.17
CA CYS A 166 -21.17 3.48 0.95
C CYS A 166 -20.89 2.76 2.28
N ASP A 167 -20.87 1.43 2.24
CA ASP A 167 -20.76 0.59 3.44
C ASP A 167 -19.32 0.47 3.96
N MET A 168 -18.32 0.58 3.06
CA MET A 168 -16.91 0.30 3.39
C MET A 168 -16.02 1.54 3.50
N LYS A 169 -16.54 2.74 3.23
CA LYS A 169 -15.78 4.00 3.21
C LYS A 169 -15.06 4.34 4.51
N ASP A 170 -15.55 3.87 5.64
CA ASP A 170 -14.97 4.13 6.96
C ASP A 170 -13.96 3.03 7.37
N GLU A 171 -13.91 1.91 6.63
CA GLU A 171 -13.01 0.80 6.90
C GLU A 171 -11.73 0.82 6.02
N THR A 172 -11.81 1.42 4.83
CA THR A 172 -10.69 1.48 3.88
C THR A 172 -10.84 2.67 2.94
N VAL A 173 -9.72 3.13 2.39
CA VAL A 173 -9.74 4.15 1.32
C VAL A 173 -10.16 3.48 0.01
N ILE A 174 -11.22 3.97 -0.60
CA ILE A 174 -11.73 3.44 -1.85
C ILE A 174 -11.19 4.27 -3.01
N SER A 175 -10.54 3.61 -3.96
CA SER A 175 -10.00 4.21 -5.18
C SER A 175 -10.84 3.81 -6.38
N ILE A 176 -11.27 4.78 -7.18
CA ILE A 176 -11.89 4.53 -8.48
C ILE A 176 -10.77 4.18 -9.46
N ALA A 177 -10.80 2.96 -10.00
CA ALA A 177 -9.79 2.47 -10.91
C ALA A 177 -10.33 1.41 -11.86
N HIS A 178 -9.64 1.18 -12.99
CA HIS A 178 -10.00 0.16 -13.97
C HIS A 178 -11.51 0.19 -14.31
N THR A 179 -12.02 1.37 -14.69
CA THR A 179 -13.45 1.67 -14.80
C THR A 179 -13.83 2.20 -16.18
N THR A 180 -15.07 1.96 -16.59
CA THR A 180 -15.73 2.62 -17.71
C THR A 180 -16.70 3.71 -17.23
N ALA A 181 -16.69 4.03 -15.94
CA ALA A 181 -17.58 5.03 -15.36
C ALA A 181 -17.47 6.37 -16.09
N ASP A 182 -18.60 6.95 -16.39
CA ASP A 182 -18.71 8.32 -16.86
C ASP A 182 -18.57 9.31 -15.67
N TYR A 183 -18.61 10.60 -15.99
CA TYR A 183 -18.49 11.65 -15.00
C TYR A 183 -19.54 11.58 -13.90
N ASP A 184 -20.79 11.29 -14.24
CA ASP A 184 -21.91 11.25 -13.29
C ASP A 184 -21.80 10.05 -12.34
N THR A 185 -21.43 8.90 -12.88
CA THR A 185 -21.16 7.68 -12.10
C THR A 185 -19.98 7.88 -11.15
N ALA A 186 -18.87 8.42 -11.64
CA ALA A 186 -17.69 8.70 -10.82
C ALA A 186 -17.97 9.74 -9.73
N SER A 187 -18.69 10.82 -10.07
CA SER A 187 -19.12 11.86 -9.12
C SER A 187 -20.02 11.30 -8.03
N THR A 188 -20.92 10.39 -8.38
CA THR A 188 -21.78 9.68 -7.42
C THR A 188 -20.95 8.81 -6.47
N ALA A 189 -19.98 8.06 -7.00
CA ALA A 189 -19.06 7.26 -6.18
C ALA A 189 -18.26 8.09 -5.18
N ILE A 190 -17.77 9.27 -5.62
CA ILE A 190 -17.07 10.24 -4.74
C ILE A 190 -18.01 10.74 -3.65
N ALA A 191 -19.25 11.12 -3.99
CA ALA A 191 -20.25 11.57 -3.02
C ALA A 191 -20.60 10.49 -1.98
N LEU A 192 -20.51 9.21 -2.34
CA LEU A 192 -20.73 8.08 -1.46
C LEU A 192 -19.52 7.73 -0.58
N GLY A 193 -18.32 8.18 -0.91
CA GLY A 193 -17.14 7.98 -0.08
C GLY A 193 -15.91 7.39 -0.78
N ALA A 194 -15.86 7.38 -2.12
CA ALA A 194 -14.60 7.13 -2.82
C ALA A 194 -13.70 8.37 -2.72
N HIS A 195 -12.42 8.18 -2.39
CA HIS A 195 -11.50 9.29 -2.10
C HIS A 195 -10.29 9.37 -3.02
N LEU A 196 -10.01 8.31 -3.76
CA LEU A 196 -8.90 8.24 -4.70
C LEU A 196 -9.37 7.91 -6.10
N ILE A 197 -8.57 8.31 -7.06
CA ILE A 197 -8.64 7.90 -8.46
C ILE A 197 -7.24 7.43 -8.86
N THR A 198 -7.14 6.22 -9.37
CA THR A 198 -5.88 5.61 -9.81
C THR A 198 -5.84 5.45 -11.32
#